data_c6e1f8d7e012e31549db1acd7ef98f14
#
_entry.id   c6e1f8d7e012e31549db1acd7ef98f14
#
_cell.length_a   1.000
_cell.length_b   1.000
_cell.length_c   1.000
_cell.angle_alpha   90.00
_cell.angle_beta   90.00
_cell.angle_gamma   90.00
#
_symmetry.space_group_name_H-M   'P 1'
#
loop_
_entity.id
_entity.type
_entity.pdbx_description
1 polymer ?
#
loop_
_entity_poly.entity_id
_entity_poly.type
_entity_poly.pdbx_seq_one_letter_code
_entity_poly.pdbx_strand_id
1 'polypeptide(L)'
;MILCNKLPSCNQAFIGRKDEIKAIASHLSNQSVLFITGMAGIGKSEVAKAYAQKNRKKYTNIIYLYYTGNLRKDIANLTFADDSVEMNEEVRFQNHYKVMQRLHTDTLLILDNFNVLPKDEPFLKELMKNDMQLLITSRCKLKNYDSIEIKELDKDKELKELFYKHCPSAKRDPDSVSAIIEEVNCHTLTVCMAALTLEVSGMEPEELLQKLRSCGIGQNTEEIKVFKDEEFSYASMIGHLRMLMKLNRLNEDSIDILRNLSLLPVSGVYKSAFKMWLELDSLKNVNELIRYGIISEDTENKTIALHPLIQEVAIAETIPTVSDCHVMLNLLHIICLAHGLDVKRPVTVMECLKSINRHIIIDNKAYYLLFLQDMYPYFDKYLDTDYPSELVERIEYVMNLMSDSGKSNETSKSCNSDKSGTPDIPEEINQISACDKALLLDYKAQLLFPRKEYDNAIKKYADAVFHAVMNENPDNDYSKSTARYLYRLYMRWGKKELAEQYYHPHRFQLIYQALHHMFRCLPLLHRCLVPVLVTLSHRSHL
;
A
#
# COMPACT_ATOMS: atom_id res chain seq x y z
N MET A 1 24.54 4.65 13.76
CA MET A 1 23.41 4.08 13.03
C MET A 1 23.73 4.08 11.55
N ILE A 2 23.49 2.96 10.85
CA ILE A 2 23.70 2.81 9.40
C ILE A 2 22.31 2.67 8.76
N LEU A 3 21.97 3.59 7.83
CA LEU A 3 20.71 3.52 7.08
C LEU A 3 20.76 2.34 6.10
N CYS A 4 19.77 1.46 6.18
CA CYS A 4 19.66 0.28 5.32
C CYS A 4 18.91 0.55 4.01
N ASN A 5 18.08 1.61 3.97
CA ASN A 5 17.36 1.99 2.76
C ASN A 5 18.33 2.53 1.71
N LYS A 6 18.21 2.01 0.49
CA LYS A 6 18.98 2.50 -0.65
C LYS A 6 18.18 3.52 -1.44
N LEU A 7 18.90 4.43 -2.11
CA LEU A 7 18.27 5.30 -3.11
C LEU A 7 17.62 4.42 -4.19
N PRO A 8 16.32 4.60 -4.48
CA PRO A 8 15.66 3.87 -5.56
C PRO A 8 16.34 4.10 -6.91
N SER A 9 16.35 3.08 -7.76
CA SER A 9 16.94 3.18 -9.10
C SER A 9 16.21 4.25 -9.93
N CYS A 10 16.98 5.02 -10.69
CA CYS A 10 16.42 5.90 -11.72
C CYS A 10 16.02 5.06 -12.93
N ASN A 11 14.96 5.45 -13.62
CA ASN A 11 14.52 4.78 -14.85
C ASN A 11 15.68 4.74 -15.87
N GLN A 12 15.95 3.56 -16.41
CA GLN A 12 17.01 3.37 -17.43
C GLN A 12 16.75 4.17 -18.72
N ALA A 13 15.49 4.49 -18.98
CA ALA A 13 15.07 5.34 -20.10
C ALA A 13 15.06 6.83 -19.79
N PHE A 14 15.59 7.26 -18.63
CA PHE A 14 15.65 8.68 -18.27
C PHE A 14 16.37 9.49 -19.35
N ILE A 15 15.70 10.56 -19.83
CA ILE A 15 16.15 11.42 -20.93
C ILE A 15 15.97 12.88 -20.53
N GLY A 16 16.81 13.75 -21.10
CA GLY A 16 16.72 15.19 -20.95
C GLY A 16 17.01 15.68 -19.53
N ARG A 17 16.30 16.69 -19.11
CA ARG A 17 16.32 17.28 -17.76
C ARG A 17 17.67 17.80 -17.30
N LYS A 18 18.57 18.10 -18.26
CA LYS A 18 19.93 18.56 -17.92
C LYS A 18 19.92 19.94 -17.24
N ASP A 19 19.03 20.80 -17.67
CA ASP A 19 18.96 22.17 -17.17
C ASP A 19 18.25 22.22 -15.82
N GLU A 20 17.21 21.41 -15.63
CA GLU A 20 16.57 21.24 -14.33
C GLU A 20 17.55 20.68 -13.28
N ILE A 21 18.33 19.65 -13.63
CA ILE A 21 19.34 19.08 -12.73
C ILE A 21 20.42 20.11 -12.40
N LYS A 22 20.86 20.94 -13.35
CA LYS A 22 21.81 22.04 -13.09
C LYS A 22 21.18 23.11 -12.19
N ALA A 23 19.91 23.48 -12.43
CA ALA A 23 19.18 24.43 -11.62
C ALA A 23 19.05 23.95 -10.16
N ILE A 24 18.72 22.67 -9.96
CA ILE A 24 18.69 22.04 -8.63
C ILE A 24 20.08 22.15 -7.97
N ALA A 25 21.16 21.80 -8.69
CA ALA A 25 22.52 21.86 -8.16
C ALA A 25 22.92 23.29 -7.76
N SER A 26 22.60 24.28 -8.59
CA SER A 26 22.85 25.70 -8.33
C SER A 26 22.08 26.18 -7.10
N HIS A 27 20.80 25.83 -7.00
CA HIS A 27 19.97 26.23 -5.86
C HIS A 27 20.49 25.62 -4.55
N LEU A 28 20.68 24.30 -4.50
CA LEU A 28 21.17 23.60 -3.32
C LEU A 28 22.64 23.91 -2.95
N SER A 29 23.32 24.70 -3.75
CA SER A 29 24.63 25.28 -3.36
C SER A 29 24.49 26.54 -2.49
N ASN A 30 23.35 27.21 -2.55
CA ASN A 30 23.10 28.47 -1.86
C ASN A 30 22.00 28.36 -0.79
N GLN A 31 21.08 27.43 -0.95
CA GLN A 31 19.93 27.23 -0.07
C GLN A 31 19.84 25.74 0.31
N SER A 32 19.28 25.46 1.48
CA SER A 32 19.16 24.08 1.97
C SER A 32 17.90 23.35 1.52
N VAL A 33 16.87 24.05 1.04
CA VAL A 33 15.56 23.48 0.72
C VAL A 33 15.10 23.88 -0.68
N LEU A 34 14.66 22.90 -1.47
CA LEU A 34 14.11 23.15 -2.79
C LEU A 34 12.93 22.22 -3.06
N PHE A 35 11.84 22.80 -3.59
CA PHE A 35 10.72 22.03 -4.09
C PHE A 35 10.84 21.78 -5.61
N ILE A 36 10.54 20.56 -6.02
CA ILE A 36 10.31 20.19 -7.42
C ILE A 36 8.80 20.03 -7.61
N THR A 37 8.19 20.91 -8.40
CA THR A 37 6.75 20.91 -8.63
C THR A 37 6.40 20.50 -10.05
N GLY A 38 5.12 20.17 -10.31
CA GLY A 38 4.62 19.79 -11.63
C GLY A 38 3.54 18.72 -11.59
N MET A 39 2.96 18.40 -12.73
CA MET A 39 1.88 17.43 -12.85
C MET A 39 2.27 16.02 -12.38
N ALA A 40 1.25 15.21 -12.03
CA ALA A 40 1.46 13.78 -11.77
C ALA A 40 2.01 13.09 -13.03
N GLY A 41 2.98 12.17 -12.87
CA GLY A 41 3.57 11.42 -14.00
C GLY A 41 4.53 12.17 -14.91
N ILE A 42 4.81 13.46 -14.66
CA ILE A 42 5.73 14.28 -15.49
C ILE A 42 7.22 13.93 -15.27
N GLY A 43 7.55 13.18 -14.23
CA GLY A 43 8.91 12.73 -13.95
C GLY A 43 9.62 13.43 -12.80
N LYS A 44 8.94 14.10 -11.86
CA LYS A 44 9.55 14.79 -10.70
C LYS A 44 10.45 13.88 -9.88
N SER A 45 9.95 12.70 -9.49
CA SER A 45 10.70 11.70 -8.72
C SER A 45 11.93 11.21 -9.48
N GLU A 46 11.81 11.02 -10.80
CA GLU A 46 12.95 10.63 -11.64
C GLU A 46 14.02 11.71 -11.73
N VAL A 47 13.63 12.99 -11.80
CA VAL A 47 14.57 14.12 -11.76
C VAL A 47 15.30 14.17 -10.41
N ALA A 48 14.60 13.97 -9.30
CA ALA A 48 15.21 13.96 -7.96
C ALA A 48 16.22 12.79 -7.81
N LYS A 49 15.85 11.60 -8.27
CA LYS A 49 16.75 10.41 -8.27
C LYS A 49 17.96 10.63 -9.18
N ALA A 50 17.75 11.17 -10.39
CA ALA A 50 18.82 11.45 -11.34
C ALA A 50 19.78 12.51 -10.81
N TYR A 51 19.26 13.55 -10.13
CA TYR A 51 20.07 14.54 -9.44
C TYR A 51 20.97 13.89 -8.37
N ALA A 52 20.36 13.05 -7.51
CA ALA A 52 21.09 12.35 -6.45
C ALA A 52 22.18 11.43 -7.00
N GLN A 53 21.89 10.66 -8.05
CA GLN A 53 22.88 9.78 -8.69
C GLN A 53 24.02 10.56 -9.31
N LYS A 54 23.75 11.63 -10.06
CA LYS A 54 24.79 12.47 -10.68
C LYS A 54 25.68 13.16 -9.66
N ASN A 55 25.13 13.54 -8.51
CA ASN A 55 25.84 14.25 -7.46
C ASN A 55 26.26 13.34 -6.30
N ARG A 56 26.27 12.01 -6.49
CA ARG A 56 26.57 11.02 -5.44
C ARG A 56 27.88 11.29 -4.70
N LYS A 57 28.90 11.83 -5.40
CA LYS A 57 30.20 12.16 -4.81
C LYS A 57 30.17 13.40 -3.92
N LYS A 58 29.17 14.26 -4.05
CA LYS A 58 28.99 15.47 -3.23
C LYS A 58 28.46 15.13 -1.85
N TYR A 59 27.67 14.05 -1.73
CA TYR A 59 26.96 13.72 -0.52
C TYR A 59 27.54 12.50 0.16
N THR A 60 27.84 12.61 1.45
CA THR A 60 28.21 11.50 2.31
C THR A 60 27.01 10.58 2.51
N ASN A 61 25.82 11.18 2.73
CA ASN A 61 24.57 10.46 2.92
C ASN A 61 23.52 10.90 1.90
N ILE A 62 22.74 9.95 1.37
CA ILE A 62 21.54 10.22 0.60
C ILE A 62 20.41 9.42 1.23
N ILE A 63 19.38 10.13 1.71
CA ILE A 63 18.19 9.55 2.33
C ILE A 63 17.04 9.77 1.35
N TYR A 64 16.34 8.69 0.99
CA TYR A 64 15.11 8.77 0.20
C TYR A 64 13.94 8.40 1.10
N LEU A 65 13.01 9.34 1.27
CA LEU A 65 11.83 9.21 2.09
C LEU A 65 10.59 9.42 1.22
N TYR A 66 9.72 8.42 1.16
CA TYR A 66 8.44 8.55 0.48
C TYR A 66 7.40 9.04 1.48
N TYR A 67 6.72 10.15 1.16
CA TYR A 67 5.69 10.73 2.03
C TYR A 67 4.37 9.96 1.90
N THR A 68 3.85 9.46 3.02
CA THR A 68 2.61 8.67 3.09
C THR A 68 1.45 9.40 3.78
N GLY A 69 1.65 10.65 4.20
CA GLY A 69 0.64 11.48 4.87
C GLY A 69 1.01 11.89 6.30
N ASN A 70 2.10 11.35 6.87
CA ASN A 70 2.61 11.76 8.18
C ASN A 70 4.14 11.61 8.22
N LEU A 71 4.83 12.74 8.23
CA LEU A 71 6.27 12.78 8.12
C LEU A 71 7.00 12.14 9.31
N ARG A 72 6.44 12.25 10.52
CA ARG A 72 7.02 11.59 11.71
C ARG A 72 7.01 10.07 11.57
N LYS A 73 5.90 9.52 11.08
CA LYS A 73 5.77 8.08 10.79
C LYS A 73 6.70 7.64 9.68
N ASP A 74 6.79 8.42 8.61
CA ASP A 74 7.67 8.11 7.50
C ASP A 74 9.14 8.05 7.94
N ILE A 75 9.57 8.97 8.84
CA ILE A 75 10.90 8.94 9.45
C ILE A 75 11.07 7.73 10.38
N ALA A 76 10.06 7.40 11.18
CA ALA A 76 10.09 6.18 12.02
C ALA A 76 10.19 4.91 11.19
N ASN A 77 9.66 4.91 9.97
CA ASN A 77 9.65 3.79 9.04
C ASN A 77 10.95 3.61 8.25
N LEU A 78 11.88 4.56 8.31
CA LEU A 78 13.25 4.31 7.84
C LEU A 78 13.82 3.09 8.59
N THR A 79 14.68 2.34 7.92
CA THR A 79 15.29 1.15 8.51
C THR A 79 16.76 1.43 8.80
N PHE A 80 17.14 1.42 10.05
CA PHE A 80 18.54 1.50 10.48
C PHE A 80 19.02 0.13 10.98
N ALA A 81 20.33 -0.11 10.85
CA ALA A 81 20.93 -1.39 11.24
C ALA A 81 20.77 -1.73 12.73
N ASP A 82 20.59 -0.70 13.56
CA ASP A 82 20.46 -0.84 15.01
C ASP A 82 18.99 -0.87 15.48
N ASP A 83 18.02 -0.89 14.54
CA ASP A 83 16.62 -0.99 14.89
C ASP A 83 16.28 -2.38 15.44
N SER A 84 15.60 -2.40 16.59
CA SER A 84 15.03 -3.61 17.18
C SER A 84 13.55 -3.73 16.77
N VAL A 85 13.10 -4.95 16.55
CA VAL A 85 11.68 -5.26 16.25
C VAL A 85 10.76 -4.86 17.42
N GLU A 86 11.30 -4.78 18.63
CA GLU A 86 10.56 -4.41 19.84
C GLU A 86 10.40 -2.90 20.04
N MET A 87 11.12 -2.07 19.24
CA MET A 87 11.01 -0.62 19.33
C MET A 87 9.65 -0.16 18.81
N ASN A 88 8.92 0.58 19.64
CA ASN A 88 7.70 1.24 19.20
C ASN A 88 8.00 2.42 18.24
N GLU A 89 6.97 2.86 17.51
CA GLU A 89 7.08 3.92 16.50
C GLU A 89 7.69 5.22 17.06
N GLU A 90 7.24 5.67 18.23
CA GLU A 90 7.75 6.90 18.83
C GLU A 90 9.22 6.78 19.23
N VAL A 91 9.65 5.64 19.78
CA VAL A 91 11.07 5.41 20.12
C VAL A 91 11.91 5.36 18.83
N ARG A 92 11.43 4.71 17.78
CA ARG A 92 12.11 4.71 16.48
C ARG A 92 12.20 6.12 15.91
N PHE A 93 11.06 6.85 15.89
CA PHE A 93 11.06 8.24 15.44
C PHE A 93 12.11 9.08 16.18
N GLN A 94 12.12 9.03 17.52
CA GLN A 94 13.06 9.78 18.34
C GLN A 94 14.52 9.42 18.05
N ASN A 95 14.81 8.14 17.89
CA ASN A 95 16.15 7.66 17.55
C ASN A 95 16.58 8.12 16.16
N HIS A 96 15.74 7.91 15.15
CA HIS A 96 16.03 8.29 13.77
C HIS A 96 16.17 9.82 13.63
N TYR A 97 15.25 10.58 14.23
CA TYR A 97 15.30 12.03 14.15
C TYR A 97 16.52 12.61 14.87
N LYS A 98 16.93 12.07 16.02
CA LYS A 98 18.21 12.44 16.66
C LYS A 98 19.43 12.22 15.76
N VAL A 99 19.42 11.16 14.94
CA VAL A 99 20.46 10.96 13.93
C VAL A 99 20.37 12.03 12.86
N MET A 100 19.18 12.29 12.32
CA MET A 100 18.96 13.30 11.27
C MET A 100 19.37 14.69 11.71
N GLN A 101 19.12 15.06 12.97
CA GLN A 101 19.55 16.37 13.53
C GLN A 101 21.07 16.56 13.59
N ARG A 102 21.86 15.50 13.48
CA ARG A 102 23.33 15.55 13.47
C ARG A 102 23.92 15.52 12.06
N LEU A 103 23.07 15.45 11.05
CA LEU A 103 23.49 15.45 9.65
C LEU A 103 23.62 16.90 9.16
N HIS A 104 24.56 17.13 8.25
CA HIS A 104 24.91 18.46 7.76
C HIS A 104 24.73 18.56 6.24
N THR A 105 25.24 19.64 5.63
CA THR A 105 25.10 19.96 4.20
C THR A 105 25.66 18.92 3.23
N ASP A 106 26.45 17.97 3.73
CA ASP A 106 26.92 16.80 2.98
C ASP A 106 25.90 15.65 2.93
N THR A 107 24.70 15.89 3.46
CA THR A 107 23.56 14.97 3.41
C THR A 107 22.44 15.54 2.54
N LEU A 108 21.95 14.73 1.61
CA LEU A 108 20.76 15.00 0.81
C LEU A 108 19.58 14.15 1.32
N LEU A 109 18.52 14.80 1.76
CA LEU A 109 17.23 14.15 1.99
C LEU A 109 16.30 14.44 0.80
N ILE A 110 15.86 13.42 0.12
CA ILE A 110 14.80 13.48 -0.89
C ILE A 110 13.49 13.09 -0.20
N LEU A 111 12.56 14.05 -0.12
CA LEU A 111 11.20 13.82 0.34
C LEU A 111 10.29 13.73 -0.89
N ASP A 112 9.96 12.52 -1.30
CA ASP A 112 9.17 12.27 -2.51
C ASP A 112 7.68 12.17 -2.22
N ASN A 113 6.85 12.62 -3.18
CA ASN A 113 5.38 12.58 -3.13
C ASN A 113 4.74 13.46 -2.04
N PHE A 114 5.34 14.58 -1.67
CA PHE A 114 4.79 15.52 -0.69
C PHE A 114 3.66 16.36 -1.34
N ASN A 115 2.46 15.79 -1.42
CA ASN A 115 1.31 16.36 -2.15
C ASN A 115 0.29 17.06 -1.23
N VAL A 116 0.73 17.55 -0.08
CA VAL A 116 -0.05 18.39 0.84
C VAL A 116 0.56 19.78 0.94
N LEU A 117 -0.19 20.74 1.48
CA LEU A 117 0.38 22.05 1.73
C LEU A 117 1.29 21.98 2.98
N PRO A 118 2.44 22.70 2.98
CA PRO A 118 3.35 22.70 4.13
C PRO A 118 2.73 23.13 5.46
N LYS A 119 1.60 23.85 5.43
CA LYS A 119 0.81 24.19 6.63
C LYS A 119 0.08 22.99 7.25
N ASP A 120 -0.24 21.99 6.42
CA ASP A 120 -1.01 20.81 6.81
C ASP A 120 -0.10 19.68 7.33
N GLU A 121 1.25 19.86 7.21
CA GLU A 121 2.27 18.98 7.79
C GLU A 121 3.22 19.81 8.68
N PRO A 122 2.85 20.05 9.95
CA PRO A 122 3.60 20.95 10.83
C PRO A 122 5.03 20.52 11.06
N PHE A 123 5.32 19.22 11.04
CA PHE A 123 6.65 18.67 11.28
C PHE A 123 7.64 19.01 10.15
N LEU A 124 7.15 19.30 8.94
CA LEU A 124 8.02 19.76 7.84
C LEU A 124 8.84 20.99 8.23
N LYS A 125 8.25 21.94 8.96
CA LYS A 125 8.97 23.14 9.44
C LYS A 125 10.12 22.79 10.37
N GLU A 126 9.94 21.78 11.21
CA GLU A 126 11.02 21.30 12.09
C GLU A 126 12.12 20.60 11.29
N LEU A 127 11.74 19.80 10.30
CA LEU A 127 12.67 19.11 9.43
C LEU A 127 13.52 20.10 8.61
N MET A 128 12.91 21.20 8.13
CA MET A 128 13.59 22.25 7.36
C MET A 128 14.60 23.09 8.19
N LYS A 129 14.57 22.99 9.53
CA LYS A 129 15.57 23.66 10.39
C LYS A 129 16.88 22.90 10.50
N ASN A 130 16.93 21.65 10.05
CA ASN A 130 18.15 20.86 10.07
C ASN A 130 19.13 21.35 8.99
N ASP A 131 20.43 21.15 9.21
CA ASP A 131 21.48 21.65 8.32
C ASP A 131 21.62 20.84 7.00
N MET A 132 20.85 19.75 6.84
CA MET A 132 20.91 18.92 5.62
C MET A 132 20.20 19.58 4.43
N GLN A 133 20.57 19.15 3.23
CA GLN A 133 19.89 19.59 2.01
C GLN A 133 18.61 18.78 1.77
N LEU A 134 17.47 19.49 1.57
CA LEU A 134 16.15 18.89 1.32
C LEU A 134 15.73 19.15 -0.12
N LEU A 135 15.39 18.07 -0.83
CA LEU A 135 14.81 18.11 -2.16
C LEU A 135 13.42 17.47 -2.09
N ILE A 136 12.36 18.27 -2.26
CA ILE A 136 10.98 17.86 -2.00
C ILE A 136 10.21 17.81 -3.30
N THR A 137 9.62 16.67 -3.68
CA THR A 137 8.74 16.60 -4.86
C THR A 137 7.28 16.80 -4.47
N SER A 138 6.54 17.62 -5.22
CA SER A 138 5.15 17.94 -4.93
C SER A 138 4.33 18.18 -6.21
N ARG A 139 3.01 17.94 -6.13
CA ARG A 139 2.04 18.39 -7.14
C ARG A 139 1.49 19.78 -6.82
N CYS A 140 1.66 20.25 -5.59
CA CYS A 140 1.11 21.52 -5.13
C CYS A 140 1.93 22.70 -5.66
N LYS A 141 1.24 23.75 -6.12
CA LYS A 141 1.87 25.04 -6.44
C LYS A 141 2.14 25.81 -5.14
N LEU A 142 3.39 26.07 -4.83
CA LEU A 142 3.84 26.65 -3.56
C LEU A 142 4.33 28.09 -3.79
N LYS A 143 3.58 29.07 -3.28
CA LYS A 143 3.91 30.49 -3.49
C LYS A 143 5.04 31.03 -2.60
N ASN A 144 5.29 30.40 -1.43
CA ASN A 144 6.19 30.92 -0.39
C ASN A 144 7.44 30.06 -0.22
N TYR A 145 7.73 29.17 -1.16
CA TYR A 145 8.89 28.29 -1.13
C TYR A 145 9.60 28.31 -2.47
N ASP A 146 10.91 28.22 -2.44
CA ASP A 146 11.70 28.10 -3.65
C ASP A 146 11.36 26.78 -4.36
N SER A 147 10.99 26.89 -5.62
CA SER A 147 10.55 25.74 -6.40
C SER A 147 11.02 25.80 -7.84
N ILE A 148 11.30 24.63 -8.39
CA ILE A 148 11.51 24.41 -9.84
C ILE A 148 10.33 23.62 -10.36
N GLU A 149 9.62 24.21 -11.34
CA GLU A 149 8.51 23.52 -12.00
C GLU A 149 9.05 22.63 -13.14
N ILE A 150 8.75 21.36 -13.07
CA ILE A 150 9.02 20.39 -14.13
C ILE A 150 7.86 20.44 -15.13
N LYS A 151 8.15 20.86 -16.34
CA LYS A 151 7.22 20.91 -17.47
C LYS A 151 7.38 19.66 -18.35
N GLU A 152 6.58 19.59 -19.39
CA GLU A 152 6.69 18.55 -20.41
C GLU A 152 8.10 18.57 -21.03
N LEU A 153 8.57 17.43 -21.46
CA LEU A 153 9.78 17.29 -22.26
C LEU A 153 9.54 17.89 -23.66
N ASP A 154 10.59 18.34 -24.34
CA ASP A 154 10.50 18.78 -25.72
C ASP A 154 9.96 17.67 -26.62
N LYS A 155 8.84 17.95 -27.32
CA LYS A 155 8.13 16.92 -28.06
C LYS A 155 8.92 16.37 -29.24
N ASP A 156 9.66 17.23 -29.94
CA ASP A 156 10.34 16.88 -31.19
C ASP A 156 11.69 16.21 -30.97
N LYS A 157 12.28 16.39 -29.80
CA LYS A 157 13.57 15.83 -29.43
C LYS A 157 13.44 14.79 -28.31
N GLU A 158 13.11 15.24 -27.11
CA GLU A 158 13.21 14.43 -25.90
C GLU A 158 12.09 13.38 -25.81
N LEU A 159 10.83 13.75 -26.13
CA LEU A 159 9.72 12.77 -26.11
C LEU A 159 9.84 11.76 -27.25
N LYS A 160 10.27 12.17 -28.44
CA LYS A 160 10.58 11.22 -29.51
C LYS A 160 11.73 10.28 -29.16
N GLU A 161 12.80 10.82 -28.56
CA GLU A 161 13.92 10.00 -28.09
C GLU A 161 13.47 8.98 -27.03
N LEU A 162 12.64 9.43 -26.09
CA LEU A 162 12.03 8.59 -25.05
C LEU A 162 11.16 7.48 -25.67
N PHE A 163 10.32 7.82 -26.62
CA PHE A 163 9.48 6.89 -27.36
C PHE A 163 10.31 5.83 -28.06
N TYR A 164 11.31 6.25 -28.82
CA TYR A 164 12.19 5.34 -29.57
C TYR A 164 13.13 4.51 -28.69
N LYS A 165 13.39 4.94 -27.45
CA LYS A 165 14.16 4.16 -26.49
C LYS A 165 13.34 2.97 -25.99
N HIS A 166 12.03 3.14 -25.87
CA HIS A 166 11.09 2.09 -25.47
C HIS A 166 10.61 1.25 -26.66
N CYS A 167 10.46 1.85 -27.84
CA CYS A 167 10.02 1.17 -29.06
C CYS A 167 10.91 1.58 -30.26
N PRO A 168 12.08 0.93 -30.44
CA PRO A 168 13.01 1.27 -31.53
C PRO A 168 12.41 1.08 -32.93
N SER A 169 11.49 0.11 -33.10
CA SER A 169 10.83 -0.18 -34.36
C SER A 169 9.95 0.98 -34.87
N ALA A 170 9.39 1.78 -33.96
CA ALA A 170 8.54 2.93 -34.30
C ALA A 170 9.27 4.07 -35.05
N LYS A 171 10.60 4.04 -35.13
CA LYS A 171 11.39 4.96 -35.97
C LYS A 171 11.03 4.92 -37.47
N ARG A 172 10.35 3.86 -37.91
CA ARG A 172 9.92 3.69 -39.29
C ARG A 172 8.77 4.63 -39.65
N ASP A 173 7.99 5.08 -38.66
CA ASP A 173 6.84 5.95 -38.83
C ASP A 173 6.88 7.14 -37.83
N PRO A 174 7.77 8.11 -38.09
CA PRO A 174 7.98 9.25 -37.21
C PRO A 174 6.77 10.20 -37.14
N ASP A 175 5.92 10.18 -38.17
CA ASP A 175 4.75 11.07 -38.26
C ASP A 175 3.65 10.56 -37.31
N SER A 176 3.33 9.26 -37.35
CA SER A 176 2.39 8.65 -36.41
C SER A 176 2.88 8.72 -34.97
N VAL A 177 4.19 8.55 -34.74
CA VAL A 177 4.78 8.73 -33.39
C VAL A 177 4.57 10.16 -32.91
N SER A 178 4.80 11.17 -33.76
CA SER A 178 4.57 12.58 -33.39
C SER A 178 3.10 12.83 -33.04
N ALA A 179 2.19 12.28 -33.85
CA ALA A 179 0.75 12.39 -33.61
C ALA A 179 0.31 11.65 -32.32
N ILE A 180 0.90 10.48 -31.99
CA ILE A 180 0.64 9.78 -30.73
C ILE A 180 1.09 10.65 -29.54
N ILE A 181 2.29 11.24 -29.60
CA ILE A 181 2.82 12.10 -28.53
C ILE A 181 1.88 13.30 -28.30
N GLU A 182 1.35 13.92 -29.39
CA GLU A 182 0.38 15.00 -29.30
C GLU A 182 -0.97 14.52 -28.72
N GLU A 183 -1.48 13.38 -29.17
CA GLU A 183 -2.75 12.82 -28.72
C GLU A 183 -2.76 12.56 -27.20
N VAL A 184 -1.63 12.09 -26.65
CA VAL A 184 -1.48 11.88 -25.20
C VAL A 184 -0.99 13.14 -24.47
N ASN A 185 -1.19 14.32 -25.04
CA ASN A 185 -0.86 15.64 -24.48
C ASN A 185 0.60 15.79 -24.02
N CYS A 186 1.54 15.20 -24.71
CA CYS A 186 2.97 15.23 -24.37
C CYS A 186 3.29 14.74 -22.94
N HIS A 187 2.36 14.00 -22.30
CA HIS A 187 2.50 13.57 -20.94
C HIS A 187 3.49 12.38 -20.83
N THR A 188 4.60 12.59 -20.12
CA THR A 188 5.76 11.67 -20.11
C THR A 188 5.39 10.22 -19.80
N LEU A 189 4.58 9.96 -18.74
CA LEU A 189 4.17 8.60 -18.38
C LEU A 189 3.34 7.94 -19.48
N THR A 190 2.38 8.69 -20.07
CA THR A 190 1.49 8.16 -21.10
C THR A 190 2.26 7.89 -22.40
N VAL A 191 3.23 8.74 -22.74
CA VAL A 191 4.16 8.51 -23.87
C VAL A 191 4.98 7.24 -23.66
N CYS A 192 5.54 7.03 -22.46
CA CYS A 192 6.26 5.79 -22.14
C CYS A 192 5.36 4.56 -22.30
N MET A 193 4.13 4.61 -21.77
CA MET A 193 3.20 3.47 -21.86
C MET A 193 2.76 3.21 -23.31
N ALA A 194 2.53 4.26 -24.11
CA ALA A 194 2.20 4.12 -25.53
C ALA A 194 3.34 3.41 -26.30
N ALA A 195 4.58 3.83 -26.05
CA ALA A 195 5.75 3.21 -26.68
C ALA A 195 5.93 1.74 -26.26
N LEU A 196 5.79 1.43 -24.96
CA LEU A 196 5.88 0.06 -24.45
C LEU A 196 4.73 -0.82 -24.96
N THR A 197 3.52 -0.27 -25.09
CA THR A 197 2.38 -0.97 -25.67
C THR A 197 2.66 -1.35 -27.12
N LEU A 198 3.21 -0.44 -27.93
CA LEU A 198 3.62 -0.75 -29.31
C LEU A 198 4.69 -1.83 -29.37
N GLU A 199 5.74 -1.71 -28.55
CA GLU A 199 6.86 -2.66 -28.53
C GLU A 199 6.40 -4.08 -28.21
N VAL A 200 5.47 -4.22 -27.26
CA VAL A 200 5.02 -5.54 -26.80
C VAL A 200 3.89 -6.10 -27.68
N SER A 201 2.98 -5.25 -28.16
CA SER A 201 1.85 -5.71 -28.99
C SER A 201 2.25 -6.02 -30.43
N GLY A 202 3.36 -5.45 -30.93
CA GLY A 202 3.74 -5.52 -32.35
C GLY A 202 2.79 -4.76 -33.28
N MET A 203 1.94 -3.89 -32.73
CA MET A 203 0.97 -3.05 -33.45
C MET A 203 1.72 -1.97 -34.24
N GLU A 204 1.18 -1.54 -35.38
CA GLU A 204 1.72 -0.39 -36.09
C GLU A 204 1.35 0.93 -35.38
N PRO A 205 2.23 1.97 -35.45
CA PRO A 205 1.97 3.26 -34.79
C PRO A 205 0.64 3.90 -35.19
N GLU A 206 0.27 3.86 -36.47
CA GLU A 206 -0.99 4.41 -36.97
C GLU A 206 -2.22 3.70 -36.37
N GLU A 207 -2.14 2.37 -36.17
CA GLU A 207 -3.23 1.62 -35.54
C GLU A 207 -3.42 2.05 -34.07
N LEU A 208 -2.33 2.25 -33.32
CA LEU A 208 -2.41 2.75 -31.95
C LEU A 208 -3.00 4.16 -31.90
N LEU A 209 -2.56 5.04 -32.80
CA LEU A 209 -3.08 6.40 -32.90
C LEU A 209 -4.60 6.44 -33.12
N GLN A 210 -5.12 5.60 -34.03
CA GLN A 210 -6.55 5.49 -34.28
C GLN A 210 -7.31 5.02 -33.03
N LYS A 211 -6.77 4.06 -32.32
CA LYS A 211 -7.37 3.56 -31.08
C LYS A 211 -7.38 4.64 -29.98
N LEU A 212 -6.30 5.38 -29.80
CA LEU A 212 -6.23 6.48 -28.83
C LEU A 212 -7.26 7.58 -29.15
N ARG A 213 -7.38 7.96 -30.42
CA ARG A 213 -8.39 8.94 -30.89
C ARG A 213 -9.83 8.48 -30.68
N SER A 214 -10.10 7.20 -30.89
CA SER A 214 -11.45 6.64 -30.69
C SER A 214 -11.93 6.71 -29.24
N CYS A 215 -11.04 6.73 -28.27
CA CYS A 215 -11.37 6.86 -26.84
C CYS A 215 -11.70 8.28 -26.40
N GLY A 216 -11.12 9.29 -27.06
CA GLY A 216 -11.41 10.69 -26.77
C GLY A 216 -12.80 11.16 -27.22
N ILE A 217 -13.44 10.43 -28.13
CA ILE A 217 -14.73 10.84 -28.76
C ILE A 217 -15.94 10.20 -28.03
N GLY A 218 -15.75 9.17 -27.23
CA GLY A 218 -16.83 8.32 -26.66
C GLY A 218 -17.39 8.71 -25.30
N GLN A 219 -16.90 9.72 -24.62
CA GLN A 219 -17.42 10.16 -23.32
C GLN A 219 -17.97 11.59 -23.40
N ASN A 220 -19.30 11.68 -23.46
CA ASN A 220 -20.18 12.83 -23.22
C ASN A 220 -19.50 14.22 -23.18
N THR A 221 -19.36 14.81 -24.36
CA THR A 221 -18.87 16.18 -24.57
C THR A 221 -19.74 17.29 -23.95
N GLU A 222 -20.92 16.98 -23.43
CA GLU A 222 -21.82 17.98 -22.85
C GLU A 222 -21.59 18.23 -21.33
N GLU A 223 -21.11 17.24 -20.57
CA GLU A 223 -20.79 17.45 -19.14
C GLU A 223 -19.38 18.05 -18.90
N ILE A 224 -18.50 18.00 -19.87
CA ILE A 224 -17.08 18.37 -19.75
C ILE A 224 -16.83 19.89 -19.88
N LYS A 225 -17.79 20.67 -20.39
CA LYS A 225 -17.64 22.11 -20.61
C LYS A 225 -17.53 23.01 -19.39
N VAL A 226 -17.59 22.44 -18.18
CA VAL A 226 -17.58 23.20 -16.91
C VAL A 226 -16.28 23.07 -16.13
N PHE A 227 -15.32 22.20 -16.54
CA PHE A 227 -14.07 21.97 -15.82
C PHE A 227 -12.94 22.89 -16.30
N LYS A 228 -12.11 23.36 -15.35
CA LYS A 228 -10.88 24.11 -15.65
C LYS A 228 -9.91 23.26 -16.44
N ASP A 229 -9.08 23.85 -17.27
CA ASP A 229 -8.14 23.18 -18.19
C ASP A 229 -7.28 22.07 -17.53
N GLU A 230 -6.91 22.22 -16.27
CA GLU A 230 -6.13 21.21 -15.53
C GLU A 230 -6.92 19.91 -15.24
N GLU A 231 -8.21 20.00 -14.93
CA GLU A 231 -9.08 18.84 -14.68
C GLU A 231 -9.42 18.08 -15.98
N PHE A 232 -9.59 18.80 -17.08
CA PHE A 232 -9.79 18.20 -18.41
C PHE A 232 -8.53 17.42 -18.85
N SER A 233 -7.35 17.97 -18.67
CA SER A 233 -6.08 17.31 -18.98
C SER A 233 -5.89 16.03 -18.16
N TYR A 234 -6.27 16.03 -16.88
CA TYR A 234 -6.20 14.86 -16.00
C TYR A 234 -7.17 13.75 -16.45
N ALA A 235 -8.42 14.08 -16.72
CA ALA A 235 -9.43 13.11 -17.17
C ALA A 235 -9.03 12.44 -18.50
N SER A 236 -8.51 13.23 -19.45
CA SER A 236 -8.00 12.73 -20.74
C SER A 236 -6.82 11.78 -20.54
N MET A 237 -5.86 12.13 -19.66
CA MET A 237 -4.72 11.28 -19.35
C MET A 237 -5.15 9.94 -18.73
N ILE A 238 -6.08 9.95 -17.78
CA ILE A 238 -6.63 8.71 -17.19
C ILE A 238 -7.32 7.86 -18.27
N GLY A 239 -8.06 8.49 -19.18
CA GLY A 239 -8.68 7.82 -20.32
C GLY A 239 -7.65 7.10 -21.22
N HIS A 240 -6.57 7.78 -21.57
CA HIS A 240 -5.48 7.19 -22.35
C HIS A 240 -4.77 6.05 -21.61
N LEU A 241 -4.47 6.21 -20.31
CA LEU A 241 -3.88 5.15 -19.50
C LEU A 241 -4.77 3.89 -19.44
N ARG A 242 -6.07 4.11 -19.22
CA ARG A 242 -7.09 3.04 -19.22
C ARG A 242 -7.12 2.29 -20.55
N MET A 243 -7.07 3.01 -21.66
CA MET A 243 -7.04 2.41 -23.00
C MET A 243 -5.77 1.60 -23.22
N LEU A 244 -4.61 2.16 -22.91
CA LEU A 244 -3.33 1.47 -23.06
C LEU A 244 -3.28 0.18 -22.24
N MET A 245 -3.84 0.17 -21.03
CA MET A 245 -3.96 -1.04 -20.22
C MET A 245 -4.87 -2.08 -20.88
N LYS A 246 -6.02 -1.68 -21.47
CA LYS A 246 -6.93 -2.59 -22.18
C LYS A 246 -6.32 -3.17 -23.45
N LEU A 247 -5.52 -2.40 -24.19
CA LEU A 247 -4.85 -2.86 -25.42
C LEU A 247 -3.82 -3.98 -25.16
N ASN A 248 -3.24 -4.03 -23.98
CA ASN A 248 -2.27 -5.07 -23.62
C ASN A 248 -2.88 -6.47 -23.46
N ARG A 249 -4.22 -6.61 -23.58
CA ARG A 249 -4.94 -7.90 -23.54
C ARG A 249 -4.48 -8.80 -22.40
N LEU A 250 -4.47 -8.24 -21.19
CA LEU A 250 -4.02 -8.96 -20.00
C LEU A 250 -4.86 -10.23 -19.81
N ASN A 251 -4.21 -11.35 -19.51
CA ASN A 251 -4.89 -12.57 -19.12
C ASN A 251 -5.45 -12.44 -17.69
N GLU A 252 -6.33 -13.37 -17.29
CA GLU A 252 -6.98 -13.35 -15.97
C GLU A 252 -5.96 -13.31 -14.83
N ASP A 253 -4.88 -14.11 -14.90
CA ASP A 253 -3.83 -14.10 -13.88
C ASP A 253 -3.14 -12.73 -13.75
N SER A 254 -2.89 -12.05 -14.88
CA SER A 254 -2.29 -10.71 -14.88
C SER A 254 -3.27 -9.66 -14.33
N ILE A 255 -4.57 -9.81 -14.58
CA ILE A 255 -5.61 -8.95 -14.00
C ILE A 255 -5.68 -9.19 -12.49
N ASP A 256 -5.59 -10.43 -12.03
CA ASP A 256 -5.60 -10.75 -10.61
C ASP A 256 -4.36 -10.22 -9.87
N ILE A 257 -3.18 -10.35 -10.48
CA ILE A 257 -1.94 -9.73 -9.99
C ILE A 257 -2.11 -8.22 -9.88
N LEU A 258 -2.65 -7.57 -10.91
CA LEU A 258 -2.85 -6.13 -10.93
C LEU A 258 -3.88 -5.69 -9.89
N ARG A 259 -4.97 -6.43 -9.73
CA ARG A 259 -6.02 -6.23 -8.71
C ARG A 259 -5.40 -6.21 -7.31
N ASN A 260 -4.66 -7.23 -6.96
CA ASN A 260 -4.02 -7.34 -5.65
C ASN A 260 -2.94 -6.29 -5.44
N LEU A 261 -2.10 -6.03 -6.44
CA LEU A 261 -1.04 -5.02 -6.34
C LEU A 261 -1.61 -3.59 -6.23
N SER A 262 -2.79 -3.32 -6.78
CA SER A 262 -3.45 -2.03 -6.67
C SER A 262 -3.88 -1.67 -5.25
N LEU A 263 -4.06 -2.66 -4.39
CA LEU A 263 -4.33 -2.46 -2.96
C LEU A 263 -3.08 -2.14 -2.12
N LEU A 264 -1.88 -2.34 -2.68
CA LEU A 264 -0.63 -2.23 -1.93
C LEU A 264 -0.02 -0.82 -2.03
N PRO A 265 0.89 -0.44 -1.12
CA PRO A 265 1.46 0.90 -1.12
C PRO A 265 2.23 1.21 -2.41
N VAL A 266 2.07 2.43 -2.93
CA VAL A 266 2.82 2.95 -4.09
C VAL A 266 4.33 3.12 -3.80
N SER A 267 4.74 3.12 -2.53
CA SER A 267 6.15 3.03 -2.12
C SER A 267 6.79 1.68 -2.48
N GLY A 268 5.97 0.68 -2.80
CA GLY A 268 6.39 -0.62 -3.26
C GLY A 268 6.48 -1.69 -2.18
N VAL A 269 6.41 -2.92 -2.66
CA VAL A 269 6.55 -4.14 -1.84
C VAL A 269 7.62 -5.05 -2.43
N TYR A 270 8.26 -5.89 -1.60
CA TYR A 270 9.24 -6.84 -2.10
C TYR A 270 8.61 -7.80 -3.11
N LYS A 271 9.21 -7.92 -4.28
CA LYS A 271 8.75 -8.82 -5.35
C LYS A 271 8.63 -10.27 -4.86
N SER A 272 9.54 -10.72 -4.00
CA SER A 272 9.49 -12.05 -3.39
C SER A 272 8.37 -12.20 -2.36
N ALA A 273 8.08 -11.17 -1.57
CA ALA A 273 6.97 -11.17 -0.62
C ALA A 273 5.63 -11.19 -1.36
N PHE A 274 5.48 -10.38 -2.40
CA PHE A 274 4.29 -10.36 -3.23
C PHE A 274 4.03 -11.70 -3.91
N LYS A 275 5.08 -12.37 -4.44
CA LYS A 275 4.97 -13.73 -4.97
C LYS A 275 4.41 -14.70 -3.93
N MET A 276 4.91 -14.62 -2.70
CA MET A 276 4.46 -15.47 -1.59
C MET A 276 3.01 -15.16 -1.20
N TRP A 277 2.64 -13.89 -1.09
CA TRP A 277 1.30 -13.47 -0.65
C TRP A 277 0.18 -13.87 -1.60
N LEU A 278 0.49 -14.02 -2.90
CA LEU A 278 -0.46 -14.51 -3.89
C LEU A 278 -0.25 -15.99 -4.23
N GLU A 279 0.65 -16.70 -3.55
CA GLU A 279 0.97 -18.10 -3.83
C GLU A 279 1.32 -18.37 -5.31
N LEU A 280 1.97 -17.39 -5.98
CA LEU A 280 2.28 -17.50 -7.40
C LEU A 280 3.33 -18.59 -7.65
N ASP A 281 3.05 -19.49 -8.57
CA ASP A 281 4.02 -20.51 -9.01
C ASP A 281 5.27 -19.85 -9.64
N SER A 282 5.05 -18.82 -10.45
CA SER A 282 6.12 -18.11 -11.14
C SER A 282 5.90 -16.59 -11.18
N LEU A 283 6.97 -15.86 -11.47
CA LEU A 283 6.91 -14.40 -11.69
C LEU A 283 6.68 -14.02 -13.16
N LYS A 284 6.28 -14.96 -14.02
CA LYS A 284 6.13 -14.72 -15.47
C LYS A 284 5.19 -13.55 -15.75
N ASN A 285 3.97 -13.58 -15.22
CA ASN A 285 2.95 -12.55 -15.43
C ASN A 285 3.34 -11.22 -14.78
N VAL A 286 4.01 -11.23 -13.60
CA VAL A 286 4.57 -10.03 -12.99
C VAL A 286 5.63 -9.39 -13.90
N ASN A 287 6.55 -10.20 -14.46
CA ASN A 287 7.58 -9.70 -15.37
C ASN A 287 6.98 -9.19 -16.69
N GLU A 288 5.90 -9.77 -17.15
CA GLU A 288 5.16 -9.29 -18.32
C GLU A 288 4.54 -7.92 -18.06
N LEU A 289 3.89 -7.71 -16.92
CA LEU A 289 3.36 -6.42 -16.51
C LEU A 289 4.46 -5.35 -16.34
N ILE A 290 5.66 -5.76 -15.90
CA ILE A 290 6.83 -4.87 -15.87
C ILE A 290 7.23 -4.48 -17.29
N ARG A 291 7.26 -5.41 -18.25
CA ARG A 291 7.56 -5.13 -19.66
C ARG A 291 6.56 -4.19 -20.32
N TYR A 292 5.29 -4.26 -19.94
CA TYR A 292 4.26 -3.30 -20.39
C TYR A 292 4.38 -1.93 -19.72
N GLY A 293 5.26 -1.75 -18.74
CA GLY A 293 5.40 -0.50 -17.98
C GLY A 293 4.26 -0.24 -17.00
N ILE A 294 3.39 -1.23 -16.77
CA ILE A 294 2.29 -1.15 -15.79
C ILE A 294 2.86 -1.25 -14.37
N ILE A 295 3.76 -2.21 -14.14
CA ILE A 295 4.48 -2.37 -12.87
C ILE A 295 5.86 -1.74 -12.99
N SER A 296 6.21 -0.88 -12.04
CA SER A 296 7.58 -0.38 -11.85
C SER A 296 8.38 -1.36 -11.00
N GLU A 297 9.61 -1.65 -11.40
CA GLU A 297 10.55 -2.45 -10.61
C GLU A 297 11.74 -1.61 -10.16
N ASP A 298 12.00 -1.59 -8.85
CA ASP A 298 13.23 -1.09 -8.30
C ASP A 298 14.20 -2.26 -8.07
N THR A 299 15.18 -2.38 -8.95
CA THR A 299 16.16 -3.48 -8.92
C THR A 299 17.12 -3.38 -7.74
N GLU A 300 17.39 -2.18 -7.22
CA GLU A 300 18.27 -1.96 -6.07
C GLU A 300 17.63 -2.44 -4.77
N ASN A 301 16.36 -2.09 -4.56
CA ASN A 301 15.59 -2.49 -3.38
C ASN A 301 14.81 -3.80 -3.59
N LYS A 302 14.81 -4.35 -4.80
CA LYS A 302 14.05 -5.56 -5.18
C LYS A 302 12.55 -5.44 -4.91
N THR A 303 12.00 -4.23 -5.12
CA THR A 303 10.59 -3.93 -4.91
C THR A 303 9.87 -3.74 -6.23
N ILE A 304 8.55 -3.94 -6.18
CA ILE A 304 7.63 -3.64 -7.27
C ILE A 304 6.53 -2.71 -6.75
N ALA A 305 6.06 -1.82 -7.60
CA ALA A 305 5.01 -0.86 -7.28
C ALA A 305 4.21 -0.48 -8.52
N LEU A 306 3.02 0.06 -8.31
CA LEU A 306 2.28 0.80 -9.34
C LEU A 306 2.58 2.30 -9.21
N HIS A 307 2.70 2.99 -10.34
CA HIS A 307 2.66 4.45 -10.31
C HIS A 307 1.27 4.90 -9.79
N PRO A 308 1.14 5.97 -8.97
CA PRO A 308 -0.15 6.37 -8.40
C PRO A 308 -1.30 6.50 -9.42
N LEU A 309 -1.04 7.02 -10.61
CA LEU A 309 -2.04 7.11 -11.68
C LEU A 309 -2.44 5.75 -12.23
N ILE A 310 -1.49 4.82 -12.35
CA ILE A 310 -1.77 3.45 -12.80
C ILE A 310 -2.54 2.70 -11.71
N GLN A 311 -2.22 2.92 -10.44
CA GLN A 311 -2.95 2.36 -9.31
C GLN A 311 -4.43 2.79 -9.33
N GLU A 312 -4.69 4.09 -9.55
CA GLU A 312 -6.04 4.62 -9.64
C GLU A 312 -6.84 3.96 -10.79
N VAL A 313 -6.23 3.84 -11.96
CA VAL A 313 -6.85 3.13 -13.10
C VAL A 313 -7.06 1.65 -12.80
N ALA A 314 -6.06 0.99 -12.19
CA ALA A 314 -6.14 -0.42 -11.83
C ALA A 314 -7.28 -0.70 -10.85
N ILE A 315 -7.44 0.11 -9.79
CA ILE A 315 -8.55 0.01 -8.84
C ILE A 315 -9.89 0.15 -9.56
N ALA A 316 -10.03 1.15 -10.44
CA ALA A 316 -11.27 1.41 -11.17
C ALA A 316 -11.63 0.28 -12.17
N GLU A 317 -10.63 -0.33 -12.81
CA GLU A 317 -10.86 -1.37 -13.83
C GLU A 317 -10.96 -2.78 -13.24
N THR A 318 -10.26 -3.07 -12.14
CA THR A 318 -10.24 -4.43 -11.56
C THR A 318 -11.18 -4.60 -10.37
N ILE A 319 -11.68 -3.49 -9.82
CA ILE A 319 -12.67 -3.46 -8.72
C ILE A 319 -12.29 -4.44 -7.60
N PRO A 320 -11.21 -4.18 -6.84
CA PRO A 320 -10.66 -5.14 -5.89
C PRO A 320 -11.63 -5.37 -4.72
N THR A 321 -12.19 -6.57 -4.61
CA THR A 321 -13.10 -6.97 -3.53
C THR A 321 -12.38 -7.85 -2.50
N VAL A 322 -12.99 -8.00 -1.33
CA VAL A 322 -12.51 -8.91 -0.28
C VAL A 322 -12.48 -10.35 -0.79
N SER A 323 -13.50 -10.75 -1.54
CA SER A 323 -13.61 -12.10 -2.09
C SER A 323 -12.56 -12.37 -3.17
N ASP A 324 -12.32 -11.42 -4.09
CA ASP A 324 -11.34 -11.59 -5.15
C ASP A 324 -9.89 -11.57 -4.63
N CYS A 325 -9.63 -10.81 -3.56
CA CYS A 325 -8.29 -10.67 -2.98
C CYS A 325 -8.04 -11.61 -1.79
N HIS A 326 -8.88 -12.62 -1.59
CA HIS A 326 -8.87 -13.45 -0.38
C HIS A 326 -7.55 -14.18 -0.13
N VAL A 327 -6.81 -14.60 -1.16
CA VAL A 327 -5.52 -15.31 -1.02
C VAL A 327 -4.52 -14.41 -0.31
N MET A 328 -4.32 -13.19 -0.80
CA MET A 328 -3.44 -12.21 -0.18
C MET A 328 -3.91 -11.83 1.23
N LEU A 329 -5.22 -11.59 1.40
CA LEU A 329 -5.79 -11.23 2.70
C LEU A 329 -5.62 -12.33 3.73
N ASN A 330 -5.83 -13.59 3.37
CA ASN A 330 -5.64 -14.75 4.26
C ASN A 330 -4.20 -14.83 4.76
N LEU A 331 -3.22 -14.66 3.88
CA LEU A 331 -1.82 -14.73 4.31
C LEU A 331 -1.44 -13.57 5.22
N LEU A 332 -1.87 -12.34 4.89
CA LEU A 332 -1.67 -11.18 5.75
C LEU A 332 -2.39 -11.35 7.10
N HIS A 333 -3.58 -11.96 7.10
CA HIS A 333 -4.32 -12.30 8.32
C HIS A 333 -3.54 -13.28 9.22
N ILE A 334 -2.96 -14.33 8.62
CA ILE A 334 -2.10 -15.27 9.34
C ILE A 334 -0.89 -14.56 9.95
N ILE A 335 -0.26 -13.64 9.22
CA ILE A 335 0.87 -12.84 9.73
C ILE A 335 0.43 -11.99 10.93
N CYS A 336 -0.75 -11.37 10.91
CA CYS A 336 -1.28 -10.60 12.03
C CYS A 336 -1.58 -11.48 13.25
N LEU A 337 -2.09 -12.70 13.05
CA LEU A 337 -2.38 -13.64 14.13
C LEU A 337 -1.12 -14.23 14.76
N ALA A 338 -0.04 -14.35 14.00
CA ALA A 338 1.21 -14.95 14.43
C ALA A 338 2.07 -13.99 15.29
N HIS A 339 1.47 -13.39 16.32
CA HIS A 339 2.06 -12.36 17.19
C HIS A 339 3.40 -12.71 17.88
N GLY A 340 3.98 -13.86 17.63
CA GLY A 340 5.27 -14.29 18.19
C GLY A 340 6.30 -14.70 17.15
N LEU A 341 5.92 -14.76 15.88
CA LEU A 341 6.87 -15.00 14.79
C LEU A 341 7.63 -13.70 14.51
N ASP A 342 8.95 -13.84 14.40
CA ASP A 342 9.86 -12.76 14.07
C ASP A 342 9.57 -12.25 12.64
N VAL A 343 8.62 -11.33 12.53
CA VAL A 343 8.30 -10.68 11.27
C VAL A 343 9.42 -9.68 11.00
N LYS A 344 10.34 -10.06 10.14
CA LYS A 344 11.53 -9.26 9.81
C LYS A 344 11.24 -7.81 9.39
N ARG A 345 9.99 -7.44 9.09
CA ARG A 345 9.60 -6.09 8.66
C ARG A 345 8.13 -5.80 8.99
N PRO A 346 7.78 -5.61 10.27
CA PRO A 346 6.41 -5.33 10.68
C PRO A 346 5.86 -4.05 10.05
N VAL A 347 6.70 -3.05 9.83
CA VAL A 347 6.33 -1.77 9.22
C VAL A 347 5.80 -1.95 7.79
N THR A 348 6.45 -2.79 6.97
CA THR A 348 5.98 -3.05 5.60
C THR A 348 4.60 -3.69 5.58
N VAL A 349 4.34 -4.62 6.51
CA VAL A 349 3.03 -5.26 6.64
C VAL A 349 1.99 -4.24 7.08
N MET A 350 2.29 -3.39 8.04
CA MET A 350 1.40 -2.32 8.51
C MET A 350 1.01 -1.36 7.38
N GLU A 351 1.96 -0.92 6.57
CA GLU A 351 1.68 -0.05 5.42
C GLU A 351 0.80 -0.74 4.36
N CYS A 352 1.02 -2.05 4.13
CA CYS A 352 0.13 -2.83 3.25
C CYS A 352 -1.30 -2.86 3.80
N LEU A 353 -1.48 -3.15 5.09
CA LEU A 353 -2.79 -3.21 5.73
C LEU A 353 -3.52 -1.86 5.68
N LYS A 354 -2.81 -0.75 5.90
CA LYS A 354 -3.37 0.61 5.76
C LYS A 354 -3.84 0.88 4.33
N SER A 355 -3.01 0.53 3.34
CA SER A 355 -3.35 0.72 1.93
C SER A 355 -4.54 -0.12 1.49
N ILE A 356 -4.60 -1.39 1.89
CA ILE A 356 -5.72 -2.28 1.65
C ILE A 356 -7.02 -1.68 2.21
N ASN A 357 -7.02 -1.24 3.46
CA ASN A 357 -8.20 -0.66 4.09
C ASN A 357 -8.77 0.56 3.37
N ARG A 358 -7.93 1.33 2.69
CA ARG A 358 -8.36 2.53 1.96
C ARG A 358 -9.06 2.20 0.65
N HIS A 359 -8.69 1.10 0.00
CA HIS A 359 -9.04 0.85 -1.40
C HIS A 359 -9.95 -0.36 -1.62
N ILE A 360 -9.99 -1.31 -0.68
CA ILE A 360 -10.75 -2.56 -0.86
C ILE A 360 -12.26 -2.35 -0.78
N ILE A 361 -13.00 -3.03 -1.64
CA ILE A 361 -14.46 -3.09 -1.64
C ILE A 361 -14.91 -4.27 -0.80
N ILE A 362 -15.85 -4.02 0.12
CA ILE A 362 -16.31 -4.99 1.12
C ILE A 362 -17.53 -5.71 0.58
N ASP A 363 -17.34 -6.83 -0.07
CA ASP A 363 -18.38 -7.76 -0.51
C ASP A 363 -18.60 -8.91 0.50
N ASN A 364 -17.56 -9.35 1.20
CA ASN A 364 -17.62 -10.33 2.29
C ASN A 364 -17.42 -9.65 3.65
N LYS A 365 -18.52 -9.17 4.22
CA LYS A 365 -18.52 -8.35 5.44
C LYS A 365 -18.04 -9.14 6.67
N ALA A 366 -18.50 -10.38 6.83
CA ALA A 366 -18.18 -11.20 8.00
C ALA A 366 -16.68 -11.54 8.07
N TYR A 367 -16.11 -12.00 6.97
CA TYR A 367 -14.67 -12.27 6.90
C TYR A 367 -13.85 -10.99 7.12
N TYR A 368 -14.27 -9.88 6.50
CA TYR A 368 -13.53 -8.63 6.62
C TYR A 368 -13.59 -8.03 8.02
N LEU A 369 -14.74 -8.17 8.71
CA LEU A 369 -14.85 -7.78 10.13
C LEU A 369 -13.85 -8.56 11.00
N LEU A 370 -13.79 -9.88 10.84
CA LEU A 370 -12.83 -10.73 11.56
C LEU A 370 -11.38 -10.32 11.26
N PHE A 371 -11.06 -10.06 10.00
CA PHE A 371 -9.76 -9.59 9.55
C PHE A 371 -9.37 -8.27 10.25
N LEU A 372 -10.26 -7.29 10.29
CA LEU A 372 -10.02 -6.01 10.95
C LEU A 372 -9.82 -6.14 12.46
N GLN A 373 -10.62 -6.98 13.12
CA GLN A 373 -10.52 -7.25 14.56
C GLN A 373 -9.19 -7.91 14.93
N ASP A 374 -8.70 -8.82 14.10
CA ASP A 374 -7.41 -9.47 14.32
C ASP A 374 -6.20 -8.59 13.94
N MET A 375 -6.41 -7.59 13.08
CA MET A 375 -5.41 -6.56 12.80
C MET A 375 -5.18 -5.60 13.97
N TYR A 376 -6.23 -5.27 14.73
CA TYR A 376 -6.15 -4.25 15.77
C TYR A 376 -5.03 -4.51 16.80
N PRO A 377 -4.90 -5.72 17.39
CA PRO A 377 -3.80 -6.03 18.30
C PRO A 377 -2.41 -5.97 17.66
N TYR A 378 -2.32 -6.19 16.36
CA TYR A 378 -1.06 -6.06 15.62
C TYR A 378 -0.60 -4.60 15.58
N PHE A 379 -1.50 -3.66 15.30
CA PHE A 379 -1.22 -2.22 15.32
C PHE A 379 -0.93 -1.72 16.74
N ASP A 380 -1.70 -2.16 17.74
CA ASP A 380 -1.48 -1.82 19.15
C ASP A 380 -0.09 -2.23 19.64
N LYS A 381 0.40 -3.41 19.21
CA LYS A 381 1.74 -3.91 19.56
C LYS A 381 2.85 -3.02 19.00
N TYR A 382 2.71 -2.51 17.79
CA TYR A 382 3.72 -1.71 17.11
C TYR A 382 3.50 -0.19 17.26
N LEU A 383 2.49 0.23 18.04
CA LEU A 383 2.20 1.61 18.46
C LEU A 383 2.14 2.63 17.30
N ASP A 384 1.33 2.34 16.31
CA ASP A 384 0.88 3.35 15.37
C ASP A 384 -0.23 4.18 16.04
N THR A 385 0.08 5.41 16.48
CA THR A 385 -0.80 6.19 17.37
C THR A 385 -2.08 6.73 16.71
N ASP A 386 -2.11 6.87 15.38
CA ASP A 386 -3.27 7.46 14.69
C ASP A 386 -4.13 6.40 13.99
N TYR A 387 -3.51 5.37 13.44
CA TYR A 387 -4.20 4.37 12.64
C TYR A 387 -5.17 3.47 13.42
N PRO A 388 -4.95 3.13 14.71
CA PRO A 388 -5.96 2.44 15.51
C PRO A 388 -7.33 3.15 15.53
N SER A 389 -7.37 4.49 15.50
CA SER A 389 -8.62 5.25 15.40
C SER A 389 -9.33 5.01 14.07
N GLU A 390 -8.61 5.12 12.95
CA GLU A 390 -9.13 4.83 11.60
C GLU A 390 -9.63 3.38 11.51
N LEU A 391 -8.92 2.45 12.13
CA LEU A 391 -9.27 1.03 12.13
C LEU A 391 -10.57 0.77 12.92
N VAL A 392 -10.73 1.42 14.08
CA VAL A 392 -11.95 1.33 14.90
C VAL A 392 -13.15 1.90 14.14
N GLU A 393 -12.99 3.04 13.48
CA GLU A 393 -14.03 3.61 12.61
C GLU A 393 -14.40 2.67 11.46
N ARG A 394 -13.41 2.01 10.87
CA ARG A 394 -13.64 1.03 9.80
C ARG A 394 -14.36 -0.22 10.29
N ILE A 395 -14.02 -0.74 11.48
CA ILE A 395 -14.73 -1.85 12.14
C ILE A 395 -16.19 -1.47 12.35
N GLU A 396 -16.45 -0.29 12.92
CA GLU A 396 -17.81 0.21 13.15
C GLU A 396 -18.60 0.35 11.84
N TYR A 397 -17.96 0.87 10.80
CA TYR A 397 -18.57 0.98 9.47
C TYR A 397 -19.00 -0.39 8.92
N VAL A 398 -18.14 -1.42 9.01
CA VAL A 398 -18.46 -2.77 8.54
C VAL A 398 -19.63 -3.36 9.35
N MET A 399 -19.63 -3.17 10.67
CA MET A 399 -20.71 -3.62 11.54
C MET A 399 -22.04 -2.95 11.16
N ASN A 400 -22.06 -1.65 10.87
CA ASN A 400 -23.25 -0.95 10.42
C ASN A 400 -23.76 -1.50 9.07
N LEU A 401 -22.88 -1.79 8.11
CA LEU A 401 -23.23 -2.42 6.84
C LEU A 401 -23.87 -3.81 7.02
N MET A 402 -23.47 -4.57 8.06
CA MET A 402 -24.08 -5.87 8.39
C MET A 402 -25.48 -5.70 9.00
N SER A 403 -25.65 -4.70 9.89
CA SER A 403 -26.95 -4.38 10.53
C SER A 403 -28.03 -3.95 9.52
N ASP A 404 -27.65 -3.14 8.54
CA ASP A 404 -28.60 -2.63 7.53
C ASP A 404 -29.03 -3.70 6.53
N SER A 405 -28.18 -4.69 6.27
CA SER A 405 -28.51 -5.84 5.40
C SER A 405 -29.59 -6.76 6.01
N GLY A 406 -29.65 -6.83 7.35
CA GLY A 406 -30.70 -7.59 8.07
C GLY A 406 -32.10 -6.98 7.96
N LYS A 407 -32.19 -5.65 7.83
CA LYS A 407 -33.49 -4.94 7.75
C LYS A 407 -34.14 -5.04 6.37
N SER A 408 -33.38 -5.22 5.31
CA SER A 408 -33.90 -5.34 3.92
C SER A 408 -34.50 -6.71 3.61
N ASN A 409 -34.18 -7.76 4.36
CA ASN A 409 -34.70 -9.12 4.13
C ASN A 409 -36.06 -9.40 4.79
N GLU A 410 -36.55 -8.54 5.70
CA GLU A 410 -37.90 -8.69 6.30
C GLU A 410 -39.05 -8.26 5.38
N THR A 411 -38.77 -7.49 4.32
CA THR A 411 -39.80 -6.97 3.40
C THR A 411 -39.94 -7.72 2.07
N SER A 412 -39.14 -8.76 1.79
CA SER A 412 -39.18 -9.51 0.53
C SER A 412 -39.35 -11.02 0.69
N LYS A 413 -40.31 -11.44 1.54
CA LYS A 413 -40.81 -12.83 1.50
C LYS A 413 -41.99 -12.92 0.54
N SER A 414 -41.73 -12.93 -0.75
CA SER A 414 -42.51 -13.66 -1.78
C SER A 414 -41.83 -13.47 -3.14
N CYS A 415 -41.25 -14.53 -3.68
CA CYS A 415 -41.34 -15.06 -5.05
C CYS A 415 -40.16 -15.95 -5.39
N ASN A 416 -40.47 -17.26 -5.47
CA ASN A 416 -39.97 -18.32 -6.37
C ASN A 416 -38.52 -18.34 -6.87
N SER A 417 -37.82 -19.37 -6.39
CA SER A 417 -36.98 -20.37 -7.07
C SER A 417 -36.40 -20.04 -8.46
N ASP A 418 -35.07 -19.95 -8.53
CA ASP A 418 -34.29 -20.69 -9.51
C ASP A 418 -32.88 -20.99 -8.98
N LYS A 419 -32.51 -22.27 -9.05
CA LYS A 419 -31.27 -22.81 -8.49
C LYS A 419 -30.12 -22.61 -9.48
N SER A 420 -29.11 -21.84 -9.08
CA SER A 420 -27.74 -21.96 -9.59
C SER A 420 -26.79 -22.03 -8.40
N GLY A 421 -26.04 -23.14 -8.33
CA GLY A 421 -25.32 -23.57 -7.14
C GLY A 421 -24.10 -22.73 -6.81
N THR A 422 -24.28 -21.82 -5.87
CA THR A 422 -23.26 -21.31 -4.96
C THR A 422 -23.46 -22.01 -3.62
N PRO A 423 -22.40 -22.40 -2.88
CA PRO A 423 -22.59 -23.00 -1.56
C PRO A 423 -23.26 -21.98 -0.65
N ASP A 424 -24.44 -22.34 -0.11
CA ASP A 424 -25.17 -21.57 0.88
C ASP A 424 -24.26 -21.32 2.10
N ILE A 425 -23.79 -20.08 2.27
CA ILE A 425 -23.18 -19.64 3.52
C ILE A 425 -24.33 -19.53 4.52
N PRO A 426 -24.26 -20.22 5.68
CA PRO A 426 -25.33 -20.20 6.66
C PRO A 426 -25.69 -18.74 7.06
N GLU A 427 -26.97 -18.41 7.07
CA GLU A 427 -27.50 -17.07 7.45
C GLU A 427 -27.01 -16.60 8.86
N GLU A 428 -26.63 -17.53 9.73
CA GLU A 428 -26.08 -17.26 11.06
C GLU A 428 -24.74 -16.51 11.06
N ILE A 429 -23.95 -16.59 9.96
CA ILE A 429 -22.63 -15.94 9.86
C ILE A 429 -22.74 -14.42 9.62
N ASN A 430 -23.88 -13.94 9.15
CA ASN A 430 -24.09 -12.51 8.84
C ASN A 430 -24.62 -11.67 10.02
N GLN A 431 -24.80 -12.24 11.21
CA GLN A 431 -25.27 -11.50 12.37
C GLN A 431 -24.12 -10.99 13.22
N ILE A 432 -24.18 -9.70 13.57
CA ILE A 432 -23.21 -9.09 14.49
C ILE A 432 -23.44 -9.67 15.88
N SER A 433 -22.40 -10.26 16.39
CA SER A 433 -22.42 -10.86 17.72
C SER A 433 -22.30 -9.80 18.82
N ALA A 434 -22.76 -10.07 20.05
CA ALA A 434 -22.51 -9.16 21.20
C ALA A 434 -21.02 -9.13 21.52
N CYS A 435 -20.25 -10.17 21.17
CA CYS A 435 -18.81 -10.18 21.26
C CYS A 435 -18.17 -9.14 20.34
N ASP A 436 -18.65 -9.01 19.10
CA ASP A 436 -18.16 -7.99 18.16
C ASP A 436 -18.44 -6.58 18.66
N LYS A 437 -19.62 -6.36 19.23
CA LYS A 437 -20.00 -5.08 19.86
C LYS A 437 -19.13 -4.78 21.09
N ALA A 438 -18.85 -5.78 21.90
CA ALA A 438 -17.99 -5.66 23.06
C ALA A 438 -16.54 -5.33 22.67
N LEU A 439 -16.00 -6.00 21.64
CA LEU A 439 -14.68 -5.72 21.06
C LEU A 439 -14.58 -4.29 20.53
N LEU A 440 -15.60 -3.83 19.81
CA LEU A 440 -15.62 -2.46 19.31
C LEU A 440 -15.61 -1.42 20.45
N LEU A 441 -16.39 -1.67 21.51
CA LEU A 441 -16.40 -0.80 22.68
C LEU A 441 -15.07 -0.82 23.42
N ASP A 442 -14.41 -2.00 23.50
CA ASP A 442 -13.07 -2.14 24.05
C ASP A 442 -12.06 -1.31 23.27
N TYR A 443 -12.04 -1.44 21.95
CA TYR A 443 -11.13 -0.67 21.08
C TYR A 443 -11.38 0.85 21.19
N LYS A 444 -12.64 1.28 21.24
CA LYS A 444 -13.00 2.70 21.47
C LYS A 444 -12.50 3.19 22.84
N ALA A 445 -12.64 2.37 23.87
CA ALA A 445 -12.14 2.70 25.20
C ALA A 445 -10.61 2.82 25.22
N GLN A 446 -9.88 1.93 24.52
CA GLN A 446 -8.43 1.99 24.40
C GLN A 446 -7.92 3.29 23.81
N LEU A 447 -8.69 3.91 22.91
CA LEU A 447 -8.33 5.18 22.28
C LEU A 447 -8.58 6.40 23.19
N LEU A 448 -9.51 6.29 24.14
CA LEU A 448 -10.02 7.44 24.89
C LEU A 448 -9.39 7.59 26.28
N PHE A 449 -8.84 6.53 26.85
CA PHE A 449 -8.39 6.55 28.25
C PHE A 449 -6.88 6.32 28.40
N PRO A 450 -6.21 7.02 29.36
CA PRO A 450 -4.87 6.70 29.78
C PRO A 450 -4.79 5.23 30.25
N ARG A 451 -3.75 4.53 29.90
CA ARG A 451 -3.58 3.06 30.05
C ARG A 451 -3.94 2.50 31.46
N LYS A 452 -3.75 3.29 32.55
CA LYS A 452 -4.04 2.86 33.92
C LYS A 452 -5.53 2.88 34.28
N GLU A 453 -6.28 3.86 33.82
CA GLU A 453 -7.73 3.97 34.07
C GLU A 453 -8.52 3.00 33.21
N TYR A 454 -8.05 2.77 32.01
CA TYR A 454 -8.55 1.81 31.06
C TYR A 454 -8.55 0.38 31.63
N ASP A 455 -7.43 -0.10 32.18
CA ASP A 455 -7.29 -1.48 32.70
C ASP A 455 -8.33 -1.81 33.78
N ASN A 456 -8.75 -0.82 34.58
CA ASN A 456 -9.76 -1.02 35.63
C ASN A 456 -11.20 -1.01 35.08
N ALA A 457 -11.50 -0.16 34.12
CA ALA A 457 -12.82 -0.07 33.49
C ALA A 457 -13.16 -1.32 32.67
N ILE A 458 -12.21 -1.78 31.87
CA ILE A 458 -12.36 -2.96 31.02
C ILE A 458 -12.45 -4.25 31.83
N LYS A 459 -11.74 -4.38 32.94
CA LYS A 459 -11.86 -5.56 33.79
C LYS A 459 -13.31 -5.79 34.23
N LYS A 460 -13.97 -4.75 34.74
CA LYS A 460 -15.39 -4.85 35.18
C LYS A 460 -16.32 -5.17 34.01
N TYR A 461 -16.06 -4.58 32.87
CA TYR A 461 -16.90 -4.77 31.68
C TYR A 461 -16.72 -6.16 31.07
N ALA A 462 -15.47 -6.62 30.90
CA ALA A 462 -15.15 -7.94 30.36
C ALA A 462 -15.71 -9.07 31.25
N ASP A 463 -15.58 -8.94 32.58
CA ASP A 463 -16.13 -9.91 33.53
C ASP A 463 -17.66 -9.97 33.42
N ALA A 464 -18.33 -8.80 33.31
CA ALA A 464 -19.78 -8.73 33.17
C ALA A 464 -20.29 -9.38 31.86
N VAL A 465 -19.62 -9.09 30.73
CA VAL A 465 -19.97 -9.67 29.42
C VAL A 465 -19.71 -11.18 29.42
N PHE A 466 -18.60 -11.63 29.98
CA PHE A 466 -18.29 -13.05 30.06
C PHE A 466 -19.35 -13.82 30.85
N HIS A 467 -19.72 -13.33 32.05
CA HIS A 467 -20.75 -13.95 32.86
C HIS A 467 -22.11 -13.96 32.18
N ALA A 468 -22.50 -12.90 31.49
CA ALA A 468 -23.75 -12.87 30.73
C ALA A 468 -23.77 -13.93 29.61
N VAL A 469 -22.70 -14.05 28.84
CA VAL A 469 -22.59 -15.00 27.75
C VAL A 469 -22.52 -16.44 28.23
N MET A 470 -21.76 -16.70 29.31
CA MET A 470 -21.64 -18.08 29.87
C MET A 470 -22.92 -18.57 30.52
N ASN A 471 -23.73 -17.65 31.08
CA ASN A 471 -25.04 -18.01 31.63
C ASN A 471 -26.09 -18.36 30.58
N GLU A 472 -25.94 -17.83 29.36
CA GLU A 472 -26.87 -18.11 28.25
C GLU A 472 -26.57 -19.45 27.56
N ASN A 473 -25.34 -19.72 27.18
CA ASN A 473 -24.96 -20.99 26.58
C ASN A 473 -23.42 -21.17 26.51
N PRO A 474 -22.80 -21.97 27.41
CA PRO A 474 -21.34 -22.09 27.52
C PRO A 474 -20.67 -22.80 26.32
N ASP A 475 -21.41 -23.57 25.54
CA ASP A 475 -20.83 -24.41 24.46
C ASP A 475 -20.95 -23.79 23.07
N ASN A 476 -21.61 -22.64 22.91
CA ASN A 476 -21.69 -21.99 21.63
C ASN A 476 -20.37 -21.30 21.23
N ASP A 477 -20.20 -21.02 19.95
CA ASP A 477 -18.97 -20.35 19.44
C ASP A 477 -18.78 -18.94 20.01
N TYR A 478 -19.83 -18.38 20.52
CA TYR A 478 -19.91 -17.10 21.19
C TYR A 478 -19.17 -17.08 22.54
N SER A 479 -19.49 -18.03 23.40
CA SER A 479 -18.83 -18.22 24.69
C SER A 479 -17.35 -18.50 24.48
N LYS A 480 -17.02 -19.29 23.44
CA LYS A 480 -15.64 -19.60 23.07
C LYS A 480 -14.88 -18.37 22.56
N SER A 481 -15.51 -17.50 21.78
CA SER A 481 -14.85 -16.28 21.29
C SER A 481 -14.67 -15.24 22.40
N THR A 482 -15.62 -15.10 23.32
CA THR A 482 -15.52 -14.24 24.50
C THR A 482 -14.43 -14.73 25.46
N ALA A 483 -14.35 -16.04 25.70
CA ALA A 483 -13.28 -16.62 26.50
C ALA A 483 -11.89 -16.38 25.89
N ARG A 484 -11.76 -16.51 24.56
CA ARG A 484 -10.52 -16.17 23.82
C ARG A 484 -10.14 -14.71 23.98
N TYR A 485 -11.12 -13.83 23.90
CA TYR A 485 -10.89 -12.41 24.08
C TYR A 485 -10.36 -12.09 25.47
N LEU A 486 -11.03 -12.60 26.53
CA LEU A 486 -10.60 -12.39 27.91
C LEU A 486 -9.22 -13.00 28.20
N TYR A 487 -8.92 -14.18 27.64
CA TYR A 487 -7.58 -14.76 27.72
C TYR A 487 -6.52 -13.81 27.16
N ARG A 488 -6.74 -13.26 25.96
CA ARG A 488 -5.81 -12.31 25.32
C ARG A 488 -5.66 -11.03 26.14
N LEU A 489 -6.77 -10.50 26.65
CA LEU A 489 -6.80 -9.30 27.47
C LEU A 489 -5.97 -9.45 28.74
N TYR A 490 -6.19 -10.52 29.49
CA TYR A 490 -5.44 -10.80 30.73
C TYR A 490 -3.97 -11.13 30.48
N MET A 491 -3.65 -11.82 29.38
CA MET A 491 -2.24 -12.02 28.98
C MET A 491 -1.55 -10.70 28.68
N ARG A 492 -2.22 -9.76 28.00
CA ARG A 492 -1.70 -8.42 27.72
C ARG A 492 -1.46 -7.60 28.98
N TRP A 493 -2.29 -7.79 30.00
CA TRP A 493 -2.11 -7.16 31.30
C TRP A 493 -1.05 -7.83 32.19
N GLY A 494 -0.40 -8.87 31.71
CA GLY A 494 0.58 -9.64 32.47
C GLY A 494 -0.04 -10.49 33.58
N LYS A 495 -1.37 -10.65 33.61
CA LYS A 495 -2.12 -11.43 34.62
C LYS A 495 -2.34 -12.87 34.15
N LYS A 496 -1.25 -13.61 34.07
CA LYS A 496 -1.21 -14.95 33.49
C LYS A 496 -2.16 -15.95 34.15
N GLU A 497 -2.24 -15.93 35.48
CA GLU A 497 -3.14 -16.79 36.24
C GLU A 497 -4.62 -16.55 35.97
N LEU A 498 -5.01 -15.29 35.77
CA LEU A 498 -6.38 -14.94 35.36
C LEU A 498 -6.68 -15.30 33.91
N ALA A 499 -5.70 -15.17 33.03
CA ALA A 499 -5.84 -15.57 31.64
C ALA A 499 -6.09 -17.08 31.50
N GLU A 500 -5.39 -17.89 32.31
CA GLU A 500 -5.52 -19.35 32.27
C GLU A 500 -6.94 -19.84 32.62
N GLN A 501 -7.72 -19.09 33.40
CA GLN A 501 -9.14 -19.40 33.68
C GLN A 501 -10.03 -19.39 32.43
N TYR A 502 -9.65 -18.63 31.41
CA TYR A 502 -10.36 -18.51 30.12
C TYR A 502 -9.69 -19.31 28.99
N TYR A 503 -8.67 -20.13 29.35
CA TYR A 503 -7.96 -20.96 28.39
C TYR A 503 -8.77 -22.22 28.04
N HIS A 504 -9.18 -22.34 26.78
CA HIS A 504 -9.84 -23.55 26.28
C HIS A 504 -8.81 -24.47 25.58
N PRO A 505 -8.52 -25.68 26.09
CA PRO A 505 -7.48 -26.58 25.55
C PRO A 505 -7.73 -27.04 24.10
N HIS A 506 -8.97 -27.00 23.61
CA HIS A 506 -9.29 -27.34 22.22
C HIS A 506 -8.73 -26.37 21.16
N ARG A 507 -8.19 -25.24 21.56
CA ARG A 507 -7.72 -24.21 20.64
C ARG A 507 -6.40 -24.59 19.95
N PHE A 508 -5.47 -25.20 20.67
CA PHE A 508 -4.24 -25.70 20.07
C PHE A 508 -4.52 -26.84 19.09
N GLN A 509 -5.53 -27.63 19.38
CA GLN A 509 -5.95 -28.74 18.52
C GLN A 509 -6.59 -28.23 17.22
N LEU A 510 -7.36 -27.13 17.26
CA LEU A 510 -7.96 -26.51 16.05
C LEU A 510 -6.93 -25.74 15.21
N ILE A 511 -6.02 -25.01 15.84
CA ILE A 511 -4.90 -24.36 15.12
C ILE A 511 -3.96 -25.44 14.57
N TYR A 512 -3.67 -26.47 15.34
CA TYR A 512 -2.86 -27.61 14.89
C TYR A 512 -3.57 -28.42 13.80
N GLN A 513 -4.88 -28.62 13.88
CA GLN A 513 -5.68 -29.25 12.85
C GLN A 513 -5.84 -28.38 11.61
N ALA A 514 -6.02 -27.06 11.77
CA ALA A 514 -6.06 -26.13 10.63
C ALA A 514 -4.68 -26.03 9.96
N LEU A 515 -3.61 -25.92 10.73
CA LEU A 515 -2.23 -25.99 10.23
C LEU A 515 -1.93 -27.37 9.63
N HIS A 516 -2.36 -28.46 10.27
CA HIS A 516 -2.13 -29.82 9.76
C HIS A 516 -2.99 -30.16 8.54
N HIS A 517 -4.22 -29.58 8.42
CA HIS A 517 -5.02 -29.66 7.20
C HIS A 517 -4.42 -28.81 6.08
N MET A 518 -3.93 -27.60 6.40
CA MET A 518 -3.18 -26.72 5.49
C MET A 518 -1.87 -27.39 5.05
N PHE A 519 -1.13 -28.06 5.96
CA PHE A 519 0.09 -28.82 5.64
C PHE A 519 -0.19 -30.12 4.86
N ARG A 520 -1.37 -30.74 4.99
CA ARG A 520 -1.77 -31.88 4.16
C ARG A 520 -2.18 -31.49 2.75
N CYS A 521 -2.72 -30.28 2.56
CA CYS A 521 -3.09 -29.76 1.24
C CYS A 521 -1.92 -29.12 0.48
N LEU A 522 -0.75 -28.93 1.10
CA LEU A 522 0.43 -28.27 0.51
C LEU A 522 1.71 -29.13 0.60
N PRO A 523 1.90 -30.09 -0.31
CA PRO A 523 3.14 -30.89 -0.38
C PRO A 523 4.39 -30.04 -0.68
N LEU A 524 4.24 -28.78 -1.12
CA LEU A 524 5.34 -27.88 -1.51
C LEU A 524 5.90 -27.04 -0.34
N LEU A 525 5.11 -26.69 0.66
CA LEU A 525 5.58 -25.94 1.84
C LEU A 525 6.51 -26.76 2.73
N HIS A 526 6.35 -28.06 2.76
CA HIS A 526 7.24 -28.97 3.50
C HIS A 526 8.69 -28.96 2.97
N ARG A 527 8.91 -28.64 1.68
CA ARG A 527 10.25 -28.53 1.09
C ARG A 527 10.93 -27.18 1.34
N CYS A 528 10.18 -26.11 1.65
CA CYS A 528 10.75 -24.78 1.85
C CYS A 528 10.95 -24.40 3.33
N LEU A 529 10.14 -24.91 4.27
CA LEU A 529 10.20 -24.54 5.69
C LEU A 529 11.09 -25.47 6.54
N VAL A 530 11.21 -26.74 6.18
CA VAL A 530 12.07 -27.68 6.91
C VAL A 530 13.55 -27.28 6.88
N PRO A 531 14.15 -26.81 5.75
CA PRO A 531 15.53 -26.34 5.76
C PRO A 531 15.74 -25.07 6.60
N VAL A 532 14.72 -24.21 6.72
CA VAL A 532 14.80 -22.97 7.53
C VAL A 532 14.70 -23.25 9.01
N LEU A 533 13.87 -24.19 9.41
CA LEU A 533 13.74 -24.61 10.83
C LEU A 533 14.93 -25.43 11.31
N VAL A 534 15.52 -26.26 10.47
CA VAL A 534 16.74 -27.04 10.80
C VAL A 534 17.98 -26.15 10.91
N THR A 535 18.09 -25.09 10.09
CA THR A 535 19.19 -24.10 10.21
C THR A 535 19.05 -23.18 11.43
N LEU A 536 17.84 -22.98 11.97
CA LEU A 536 17.61 -22.20 13.19
C LEU A 536 17.89 -23.03 14.45
N SER A 537 17.61 -24.34 14.45
CA SER A 537 17.90 -25.22 15.59
C SER A 537 19.39 -25.48 15.82
N HIS A 538 20.24 -25.38 14.78
CA HIS A 538 21.69 -25.54 14.88
C HIS A 538 22.46 -24.27 15.29
N ARG A 539 21.80 -23.09 15.38
CA ARG A 539 22.43 -21.85 15.86
C ARG A 539 22.15 -21.51 17.34
N SER A 540 21.38 -22.32 18.04
CA SER A 540 21.12 -22.15 19.49
C SER A 540 22.05 -22.96 20.38
N HIS A 541 23.11 -23.59 19.83
CA HIS A 541 24.13 -24.37 20.58
C HIS A 541 25.57 -23.99 20.19
N LEU A 542 25.81 -22.67 19.90
CA LEU A 542 27.16 -22.11 19.92
C LEU A 542 27.13 -20.73 20.54
#